data_5e31a3f3eac48038fe79499560c2c81c
#
_entry.id   5e31a3f3eac48038fe79499560c2c81c
#
_cell.length_a   1.000
_cell.length_b   1.000
_cell.length_c   1.000
_cell.angle_alpha   90.00
_cell.angle_beta   90.00
_cell.angle_gamma   90.00
#
_symmetry.space_group_name_H-M   'P 1'
#
loop_
_entity.id
_entity.type
_entity.pdbx_description
1 polymer ?
#
loop_
_entity_poly.entity_id
_entity_poly.type
_entity_poly.pdbx_seq_one_letter_code
_entity_poly.pdbx_strand_id
1 'polypeptide(L)'
;CLYRLLLFPQTFYETDTEENDWHLDVTHNEIKPGKAYTNIGFWDLFRTSFPLFSLVYPDYYRHFLEGFLNTYQDTGFLPKWLAPDERGMMPGTLIDGVFADAVTKGIAPDLHENMLTAMLQTAQKTDPTQHFGRHGNESYTALGYLPDDFHESVSHSLDYAYSDFCIATVAKQLGQTETATRYAASSLSYRTLYDAQTGFMRARSTNGNFKEPFSPTSWGGDYAECSATQATFGALLDFSGLIELMGGKKAFTQRLLDLANQKPQFDVRGYGYEIHEMSEMAQAPFGQIAISNQPSFHIPYLFRYSLHPEYTNLLIHQIRSQAFHQDFQAYPGDEDNGSLSAWYIWSALGLYPTCPGKPIYDLGLPLFKEVLLHLPKQELKICANSHTAGAYFIQKALLDGKEKQEVSHQDLLEAQVLQFELSWLPPQA
;
A
#
# COMPACT_ATOMS: atom_id res chain seq x y z
N CYS A 1 2.68 -6.25 -17.77
CA CYS A 1 2.85 -6.01 -16.32
C CYS A 1 4.25 -6.40 -15.83
N LEU A 2 4.70 -7.67 -15.93
CA LEU A 2 5.99 -8.11 -15.39
C LEU A 2 7.18 -7.28 -15.89
N TYR A 3 7.23 -6.95 -17.18
CA TYR A 3 8.28 -6.10 -17.75
C TYR A 3 8.33 -4.72 -17.07
N ARG A 4 7.18 -4.08 -16.85
CA ARG A 4 7.14 -2.75 -16.20
C ARG A 4 7.49 -2.81 -14.72
N LEU A 5 7.06 -3.84 -14.01
CA LEU A 5 7.45 -4.08 -12.62
C LEU A 5 8.98 -4.13 -12.46
N LEU A 6 9.69 -4.77 -13.41
CA LEU A 6 11.15 -4.97 -13.34
C LEU A 6 11.96 -3.78 -13.88
N LEU A 7 11.32 -2.70 -14.37
CA LEU A 7 12.02 -1.48 -14.76
C LEU A 7 12.43 -0.61 -13.56
N PHE A 8 11.78 -0.79 -12.44
CA PHE A 8 11.97 0.04 -11.24
C PHE A 8 12.08 -0.84 -9.99
N PRO A 9 12.85 -0.41 -8.98
CA PRO A 9 13.78 0.74 -8.93
C PRO A 9 14.90 0.66 -9.97
N GLN A 10 15.31 1.81 -10.51
CA GLN A 10 16.46 1.87 -11.42
C GLN A 10 17.77 1.93 -10.65
N THR A 11 18.77 1.21 -11.15
CA THR A 11 20.13 1.20 -10.62
C THR A 11 20.75 2.60 -10.72
N PHE A 12 21.33 3.10 -9.63
CA PHE A 12 22.04 4.37 -9.56
C PHE A 12 23.42 4.18 -8.92
N TYR A 13 24.12 3.13 -9.30
CA TYR A 13 25.48 2.80 -8.89
C TYR A 13 26.22 2.12 -10.04
N GLU A 14 27.54 2.11 -9.96
CA GLU A 14 28.42 1.44 -10.89
C GLU A 14 29.32 0.45 -10.12
N THR A 15 29.67 -0.66 -10.77
CA THR A 15 30.55 -1.68 -10.18
C THR A 15 31.92 -1.55 -10.82
N ASP A 16 32.98 -1.45 -10.01
CA ASP A 16 34.36 -1.36 -10.48
C ASP A 16 34.93 -2.72 -10.88
N THR A 17 36.17 -2.73 -11.34
CA THR A 17 36.88 -3.97 -11.78
C THR A 17 37.20 -4.94 -10.65
N GLU A 18 37.07 -4.51 -9.39
CA GLU A 18 37.27 -5.32 -8.18
C GLU A 18 35.93 -5.80 -7.61
N GLU A 19 34.84 -5.60 -8.36
CA GLU A 19 33.45 -5.94 -7.98
C GLU A 19 32.90 -5.12 -6.80
N ASN A 20 33.46 -3.91 -6.52
CA ASN A 20 32.90 -3.00 -5.54
C ASN A 20 31.87 -2.07 -6.18
N ASP A 21 30.76 -1.87 -5.50
CA ASP A 21 29.70 -0.96 -5.93
C ASP A 21 29.96 0.45 -5.38
N TRP A 22 29.74 1.45 -6.25
CA TRP A 22 29.95 2.88 -5.96
C TRP A 22 28.78 3.70 -6.47
N HIS A 23 28.28 4.62 -5.67
CA HIS A 23 27.22 5.54 -6.07
C HIS A 23 27.60 6.98 -5.82
N LEU A 24 26.88 7.88 -6.49
CA LEU A 24 26.96 9.31 -6.23
C LEU A 24 25.96 9.68 -5.13
N ASP A 25 26.49 10.15 -3.98
CA ASP A 25 25.71 10.92 -3.02
C ASP A 25 25.38 12.28 -3.65
N VAL A 26 24.15 12.41 -4.16
CA VAL A 26 23.72 13.63 -4.86
C VAL A 26 23.53 14.83 -3.92
N THR A 27 23.40 14.58 -2.62
CA THR A 27 23.23 15.62 -1.60
C THR A 27 24.56 16.35 -1.33
N HIS A 28 25.65 15.61 -1.24
CA HIS A 28 26.98 16.16 -0.95
C HIS A 28 27.89 16.21 -2.17
N ASN A 29 27.47 15.66 -3.32
CA ASN A 29 28.25 15.53 -4.54
C ASN A 29 29.57 14.76 -4.32
N GLU A 30 29.47 13.62 -3.65
CA GLU A 30 30.58 12.72 -3.30
C GLU A 30 30.31 11.31 -3.83
N ILE A 31 31.37 10.61 -4.26
CA ILE A 31 31.29 9.18 -4.59
C ILE A 31 31.47 8.38 -3.31
N LYS A 32 30.52 7.49 -3.03
CA LYS A 32 30.50 6.64 -1.83
C LYS A 32 30.38 5.17 -2.19
N PRO A 33 30.88 4.27 -1.34
CA PRO A 33 30.73 2.84 -1.56
C PRO A 33 29.29 2.38 -1.33
N GLY A 34 28.87 1.38 -2.07
CA GLY A 34 27.59 0.69 -1.93
C GLY A 34 26.60 1.01 -3.05
N LYS A 35 25.49 0.29 -3.02
CA LYS A 35 24.40 0.43 -3.98
C LYS A 35 23.55 1.67 -3.71
N ALA A 36 22.98 2.24 -4.76
CA ALA A 36 21.90 3.21 -4.69
C ALA A 36 20.89 2.95 -5.81
N TYR A 37 19.67 3.45 -5.63
CA TYR A 37 18.58 3.29 -6.58
C TYR A 37 17.82 4.60 -6.74
N THR A 38 17.18 4.76 -7.89
CA THR A 38 16.43 5.97 -8.22
C THR A 38 15.12 5.66 -8.95
N ASN A 39 14.35 6.70 -9.25
CA ASN A 39 13.03 6.64 -9.87
C ASN A 39 12.08 5.75 -9.06
N ILE A 40 11.90 6.13 -7.79
CA ILE A 40 11.13 5.38 -6.80
C ILE A 40 10.17 6.30 -6.08
N GLY A 41 8.86 6.08 -6.24
CA GLY A 41 7.81 6.61 -5.39
C GLY A 41 7.42 5.58 -4.34
N PHE A 42 7.88 5.76 -3.09
CA PHE A 42 7.54 4.77 -2.05
C PHE A 42 6.06 4.75 -1.72
N TRP A 43 5.37 5.88 -1.85
CA TRP A 43 3.92 5.99 -1.70
C TRP A 43 3.15 5.11 -2.68
N ASP A 44 3.67 4.93 -3.89
CA ASP A 44 3.07 4.07 -4.91
C ASP A 44 3.42 2.60 -4.69
N LEU A 45 4.72 2.31 -4.53
CA LEU A 45 5.28 0.97 -4.66
C LEU A 45 5.14 0.11 -3.41
N PHE A 46 5.04 0.70 -2.20
CA PHE A 46 4.97 -0.07 -0.95
C PHE A 46 3.78 -1.01 -0.90
N ARG A 47 2.69 -0.64 -1.57
CA ARG A 47 1.39 -1.34 -1.55
C ARG A 47 1.40 -2.66 -2.32
N THR A 48 2.18 -2.75 -3.39
CA THR A 48 2.10 -3.85 -4.35
C THR A 48 3.45 -4.35 -4.82
N SER A 49 4.34 -3.47 -5.34
CA SER A 49 5.60 -3.86 -5.99
C SER A 49 6.58 -4.48 -5.01
N PHE A 50 6.87 -3.83 -3.89
CA PHE A 50 7.83 -4.36 -2.91
C PHE A 50 7.33 -5.65 -2.23
N PRO A 51 6.04 -5.79 -1.84
CA PRO A 51 5.52 -7.09 -1.42
C PRO A 51 5.64 -8.20 -2.46
N LEU A 52 5.58 -7.88 -3.76
CA LEU A 52 5.77 -8.86 -4.83
C LEU A 52 7.25 -9.25 -4.97
N PHE A 53 8.17 -8.28 -4.93
CA PHE A 53 9.61 -8.57 -4.89
C PHE A 53 9.98 -9.44 -3.70
N SER A 54 9.40 -9.20 -2.54
CA SER A 54 9.66 -9.99 -1.32
C SER A 54 9.25 -11.45 -1.47
N LEU A 55 8.26 -11.76 -2.31
CA LEU A 55 7.80 -13.13 -2.55
C LEU A 55 8.60 -13.82 -3.66
N VAL A 56 8.79 -13.14 -4.79
CA VAL A 56 9.31 -13.81 -6.01
C VAL A 56 10.79 -13.50 -6.30
N TYR A 57 11.34 -12.40 -5.77
CA TYR A 57 12.72 -11.95 -6.02
C TYR A 57 13.40 -11.46 -4.72
N PRO A 58 13.43 -12.24 -3.63
CA PRO A 58 13.91 -11.74 -2.32
C PRO A 58 15.40 -11.34 -2.32
N ASP A 59 16.25 -12.00 -3.12
CA ASP A 59 17.66 -11.64 -3.25
C ASP A 59 17.83 -10.26 -3.93
N TYR A 60 17.02 -10.00 -4.96
CA TYR A 60 16.99 -8.72 -5.63
C TYR A 60 16.41 -7.63 -4.71
N TYR A 61 15.36 -7.96 -3.95
CA TYR A 61 14.77 -7.07 -2.96
C TYR A 61 15.76 -6.68 -1.87
N ARG A 62 16.62 -7.62 -1.41
CA ARG A 62 17.70 -7.32 -0.46
C ARG A 62 18.62 -6.19 -0.96
N HIS A 63 18.99 -6.19 -2.23
CA HIS A 63 19.83 -5.13 -2.80
C HIS A 63 19.16 -3.75 -2.75
N PHE A 64 17.85 -3.69 -2.97
CA PHE A 64 17.09 -2.44 -2.80
C PHE A 64 17.16 -1.94 -1.37
N LEU A 65 16.94 -2.83 -0.38
CA LEU A 65 16.99 -2.47 1.04
C LEU A 65 18.37 -1.92 1.45
N GLU A 66 19.44 -2.49 0.95
CA GLU A 66 20.82 -1.98 1.14
C GLU A 66 20.96 -0.56 0.56
N GLY A 67 20.51 -0.36 -0.67
CA GLY A 67 20.58 0.95 -1.33
C GLY A 67 19.76 2.02 -0.62
N PHE A 68 18.59 1.68 -0.09
CA PHE A 68 17.77 2.63 0.67
C PHE A 68 18.42 3.02 2.01
N LEU A 69 19.11 2.10 2.67
CA LEU A 69 19.89 2.40 3.85
C LEU A 69 21.13 3.27 3.52
N ASN A 70 21.76 3.08 2.36
CA ASN A 70 22.84 3.96 1.91
C ASN A 70 22.30 5.40 1.67
N THR A 71 21.17 5.55 1.02
CA THR A 71 20.51 6.86 0.86
C THR A 71 20.20 7.51 2.22
N TYR A 72 19.75 6.72 3.20
CA TYR A 72 19.57 7.22 4.57
C TYR A 72 20.89 7.68 5.19
N GLN A 73 22.00 6.96 5.00
CA GLN A 73 23.30 7.35 5.51
C GLN A 73 23.81 8.66 4.87
N ASP A 74 23.49 8.88 3.60
CA ASP A 74 23.86 10.09 2.87
C ASP A 74 23.10 11.33 3.35
N THR A 75 21.78 11.21 3.54
CA THR A 75 20.90 12.34 3.83
C THR A 75 20.57 12.51 5.32
N GLY A 76 20.69 11.43 6.10
CA GLY A 76 20.21 11.36 7.48
C GLY A 76 18.71 11.17 7.62
N PHE A 77 18.00 10.89 6.50
CA PHE A 77 16.58 10.58 6.43
C PHE A 77 16.31 9.42 5.46
N LEU A 78 15.31 8.61 5.77
CA LEU A 78 14.80 7.66 4.80
C LEU A 78 14.11 8.39 3.65
N PRO A 79 14.29 7.93 2.40
CA PRO A 79 13.72 8.59 1.24
C PRO A 79 12.20 8.39 1.17
N LYS A 80 11.52 9.37 0.56
CA LYS A 80 10.09 9.35 0.21
C LYS A 80 9.90 9.17 -1.29
N TRP A 81 10.66 9.93 -2.08
CA TRP A 81 10.63 9.91 -3.54
C TRP A 81 11.98 10.28 -4.13
N LEU A 82 12.60 9.35 -4.85
CA LEU A 82 13.92 9.53 -5.44
C LEU A 82 13.84 9.74 -6.96
N ALA A 83 14.49 10.83 -7.50
CA ALA A 83 14.58 11.10 -8.94
C ALA A 83 15.71 12.13 -9.32
N PRO A 84 17.04 11.84 -9.25
CA PRO A 84 17.70 10.84 -8.42
C PRO A 84 17.79 11.22 -6.94
N ASP A 85 17.76 12.53 -6.62
CA ASP A 85 17.70 13.07 -5.25
C ASP A 85 16.31 12.92 -4.64
N GLU A 86 16.21 13.15 -3.34
CA GLU A 86 14.93 13.23 -2.64
C GLU A 86 14.10 14.40 -3.20
N ARG A 87 12.86 14.12 -3.59
CA ARG A 87 11.97 15.15 -4.16
C ARG A 87 11.02 15.79 -3.15
N GLY A 88 10.93 15.25 -1.94
CA GLY A 88 10.02 15.72 -0.90
C GLY A 88 8.54 15.58 -1.28
N MET A 89 8.22 14.73 -2.24
CA MET A 89 6.88 14.55 -2.82
C MET A 89 6.09 13.50 -2.07
N MET A 90 4.77 13.56 -2.21
CA MET A 90 3.74 12.66 -1.68
C MET A 90 3.69 12.60 -0.15
N PRO A 91 2.53 12.27 0.43
CA PRO A 91 2.38 12.17 1.87
C PRO A 91 3.07 10.95 2.47
N GLY A 92 3.26 10.98 3.79
CA GLY A 92 3.80 9.86 4.53
C GLY A 92 5.32 9.69 4.47
N THR A 93 5.78 8.59 5.06
CA THR A 93 7.14 8.04 4.98
C THR A 93 7.03 6.54 4.70
N LEU A 94 6.48 6.19 3.52
CA LEU A 94 5.95 4.85 3.27
C LEU A 94 6.99 3.79 2.93
N ILE A 95 8.26 4.16 2.87
CA ILE A 95 9.38 3.22 2.97
C ILE A 95 9.33 2.43 4.30
N ASP A 96 8.70 2.99 5.34
CA ASP A 96 8.46 2.27 6.60
C ASP A 96 7.67 0.97 6.37
N GLY A 97 6.71 0.99 5.43
CA GLY A 97 5.96 -0.20 5.00
C GLY A 97 6.84 -1.23 4.29
N VAL A 98 7.79 -0.76 3.48
CA VAL A 98 8.77 -1.63 2.79
C VAL A 98 9.66 -2.34 3.80
N PHE A 99 10.20 -1.61 4.77
CA PHE A 99 11.05 -2.20 5.81
C PHE A 99 10.28 -3.14 6.74
N ALA A 100 9.07 -2.76 7.15
CA ALA A 100 8.23 -3.62 7.97
C ALA A 100 7.85 -4.92 7.25
N ASP A 101 7.57 -4.87 5.95
CA ASP A 101 7.30 -6.04 5.13
C ASP A 101 8.52 -6.96 5.03
N ALA A 102 9.72 -6.39 4.80
CA ALA A 102 10.98 -7.15 4.77
C ALA A 102 11.27 -7.83 6.12
N VAL A 103 11.16 -7.10 7.22
CA VAL A 103 11.46 -7.61 8.57
C VAL A 103 10.49 -8.73 8.97
N THR A 104 9.18 -8.55 8.74
CA THR A 104 8.17 -9.57 9.10
C THR A 104 8.25 -10.83 8.25
N LYS A 105 8.83 -10.74 7.05
CA LYS A 105 9.10 -11.86 6.15
C LYS A 105 10.51 -12.45 6.30
N GLY A 106 11.33 -11.92 7.21
CA GLY A 106 12.69 -12.41 7.49
C GLY A 106 13.69 -12.17 6.36
N ILE A 107 13.48 -11.15 5.53
CA ILE A 107 14.38 -10.78 4.43
C ILE A 107 15.46 -9.85 4.95
N ALA A 108 16.73 -10.11 4.59
CA ALA A 108 17.90 -9.35 4.99
C ALA A 108 18.01 -9.14 6.52
N PRO A 109 18.03 -10.22 7.34
CA PRO A 109 17.94 -10.12 8.81
C PRO A 109 19.10 -9.35 9.44
N ASP A 110 20.24 -9.30 8.79
CA ASP A 110 21.42 -8.53 9.20
C ASP A 110 21.23 -7.01 9.07
N LEU A 111 20.23 -6.55 8.33
CA LEU A 111 19.89 -5.14 8.14
C LEU A 111 18.78 -4.64 9.09
N HIS A 112 18.09 -5.53 9.79
CA HIS A 112 16.87 -5.19 10.53
C HIS A 112 17.08 -4.10 11.60
N GLU A 113 18.16 -4.15 12.36
CA GLU A 113 18.50 -3.15 13.38
C GLU A 113 18.77 -1.77 12.74
N ASN A 114 19.45 -1.75 11.60
CA ASN A 114 19.72 -0.52 10.85
C ASN A 114 18.42 0.06 10.28
N MET A 115 17.52 -0.80 9.79
CA MET A 115 16.20 -0.37 9.32
C MET A 115 15.41 0.30 10.44
N LEU A 116 15.32 -0.33 11.63
CA LEU A 116 14.62 0.28 12.76
C LEU A 116 15.23 1.60 13.18
N THR A 117 16.55 1.68 13.23
CA THR A 117 17.26 2.91 13.56
C THR A 117 16.93 4.03 12.58
N ALA A 118 16.95 3.75 11.29
CA ALA A 118 16.62 4.70 10.24
C ALA A 118 15.15 5.15 10.29
N MET A 119 14.22 4.22 10.51
CA MET A 119 12.79 4.50 10.69
C MET A 119 12.56 5.44 11.88
N LEU A 120 13.15 5.12 13.04
CA LEU A 120 13.01 5.93 14.25
C LEU A 120 13.58 7.34 14.09
N GLN A 121 14.76 7.46 13.49
CA GLN A 121 15.39 8.76 13.27
C GLN A 121 14.57 9.60 12.29
N THR A 122 14.11 9.03 11.20
CA THR A 122 13.26 9.72 10.22
C THR A 122 11.93 10.18 10.84
N ALA A 123 11.33 9.34 11.70
CA ALA A 123 10.07 9.67 12.35
C ALA A 123 10.19 10.73 13.47
N GLN A 124 11.38 10.92 14.05
CA GLN A 124 11.60 11.83 15.19
C GLN A 124 12.26 13.15 14.79
N LYS A 125 13.01 13.14 13.72
CA LYS A 125 13.79 14.29 13.26
C LYS A 125 12.92 15.23 12.44
N THR A 126 13.03 16.52 12.67
CA THR A 126 12.35 17.54 11.88
C THR A 126 13.34 18.17 10.91
N ASP A 127 12.99 18.24 9.64
CA ASP A 127 13.68 19.04 8.64
C ASP A 127 13.02 20.42 8.58
N PRO A 128 13.75 21.53 8.88
CA PRO A 128 13.19 22.88 8.82
C PRO A 128 12.70 23.28 7.41
N THR A 129 13.27 22.68 6.37
CA THR A 129 12.87 22.94 4.99
C THR A 129 11.62 22.17 4.55
N GLN A 130 11.14 21.25 5.36
CA GLN A 130 10.01 20.36 5.05
C GLN A 130 10.24 19.52 3.78
N HIS A 131 11.49 19.26 3.42
CA HIS A 131 11.86 18.47 2.26
C HIS A 131 12.01 16.99 2.59
N PHE A 132 12.66 16.70 3.73
CA PHE A 132 12.90 15.34 4.23
C PHE A 132 11.96 14.96 5.38
N GLY A 133 11.79 13.66 5.58
CA GLY A 133 11.09 13.10 6.72
C GLY A 133 9.61 13.46 6.78
N ARG A 134 9.07 13.56 8.00
CA ARG A 134 7.65 13.86 8.24
C ARG A 134 7.39 15.35 8.24
N HIS A 135 6.64 15.84 7.26
CA HIS A 135 6.15 17.21 7.24
C HIS A 135 5.20 17.44 8.43
N GLY A 136 5.33 18.57 9.11
CA GLY A 136 4.49 18.92 10.27
C GLY A 136 4.63 17.96 11.45
N ASN A 137 5.77 17.28 11.59
CA ASN A 137 6.00 16.24 12.60
C ASN A 137 5.71 16.69 14.04
N GLU A 138 6.00 17.95 14.38
CA GLU A 138 5.71 18.52 15.70
C GLU A 138 4.21 18.54 15.99
N SER A 139 3.41 18.99 15.02
CA SER A 139 1.94 19.02 15.11
C SER A 139 1.38 17.60 15.20
N TYR A 140 1.85 16.67 14.35
CA TYR A 140 1.42 15.28 14.41
C TYR A 140 1.74 14.63 15.77
N THR A 141 2.93 14.86 16.31
CA THR A 141 3.34 14.32 17.61
C THR A 141 2.49 14.87 18.74
N ALA A 142 2.12 16.15 18.68
CA ALA A 142 1.35 16.81 19.74
C ALA A 142 -0.15 16.47 19.68
N LEU A 143 -0.74 16.38 18.49
CA LEU A 143 -2.19 16.29 18.28
C LEU A 143 -2.65 14.88 17.85
N GLY A 144 -1.75 14.04 17.31
CA GLY A 144 -2.08 12.78 16.67
C GLY A 144 -2.63 12.93 15.26
N TYR A 145 -2.58 14.14 14.67
CA TYR A 145 -2.96 14.43 13.28
C TYR A 145 -2.30 15.74 12.83
N LEU A 146 -2.27 15.96 11.53
CA LEU A 146 -1.91 17.27 10.97
C LEU A 146 -3.14 18.16 10.88
N PRO A 147 -3.07 19.41 11.35
CA PRO A 147 -4.15 20.38 11.21
C PRO A 147 -4.46 20.72 9.73
N ASP A 148 -5.65 21.27 9.50
CA ASP A 148 -6.22 21.60 8.19
C ASP A 148 -5.54 22.77 7.46
N ASP A 149 -4.56 23.39 8.06
CA ASP A 149 -3.64 24.35 7.44
C ASP A 149 -2.42 23.67 6.76
N PHE A 150 -2.21 22.37 7.01
CA PHE A 150 -1.25 21.58 6.23
C PHE A 150 -1.90 21.05 4.95
N HIS A 151 -1.17 21.13 3.85
CA HIS A 151 -1.59 20.51 2.59
C HIS A 151 -1.70 18.98 2.76
N GLU A 152 -2.78 18.38 2.24
CA GLU A 152 -3.03 16.94 2.31
C GLU A 152 -3.02 16.36 3.74
N SER A 153 -3.48 17.15 4.71
CA SER A 153 -3.39 16.87 6.14
C SER A 153 -3.97 15.52 6.55
N VAL A 154 -5.08 15.10 5.94
CA VAL A 154 -5.73 13.80 6.22
C VAL A 154 -4.87 12.66 5.68
N SER A 155 -4.39 12.76 4.43
CA SER A 155 -3.55 11.72 3.82
C SER A 155 -2.25 11.56 4.58
N HIS A 156 -1.54 12.64 4.88
CA HIS A 156 -0.34 12.60 5.73
C HIS A 156 -0.59 11.94 7.08
N SER A 157 -1.69 12.30 7.74
CA SER A 157 -2.00 11.76 9.09
C SER A 157 -2.31 10.26 9.06
N LEU A 158 -3.04 9.79 8.04
CA LEU A 158 -3.30 8.36 7.83
C LEU A 158 -2.01 7.59 7.55
N ASP A 159 -1.14 8.14 6.69
CA ASP A 159 0.12 7.53 6.31
C ASP A 159 1.13 7.50 7.46
N TYR A 160 1.16 8.55 8.32
CA TYR A 160 1.98 8.54 9.53
C TYR A 160 1.48 7.53 10.56
N ALA A 161 0.16 7.37 10.71
CA ALA A 161 -0.40 6.34 11.57
C ALA A 161 -0.02 4.92 11.08
N TYR A 162 0.00 4.70 9.75
CA TYR A 162 0.48 3.46 9.17
C TYR A 162 2.00 3.29 9.33
N SER A 163 2.80 4.34 9.15
CA SER A 163 4.25 4.32 9.42
C SER A 163 4.55 3.99 10.89
N ASP A 164 3.77 4.54 11.83
CA ASP A 164 3.89 4.21 13.25
C ASP A 164 3.57 2.74 13.53
N PHE A 165 2.55 2.17 12.88
CA PHE A 165 2.29 0.74 12.92
C PHE A 165 3.49 -0.07 12.40
N CYS A 166 4.12 0.35 11.31
CA CYS A 166 5.30 -0.30 10.75
C CYS A 166 6.47 -0.27 11.72
N ILE A 167 6.77 0.88 12.34
CA ILE A 167 7.81 1.03 13.37
C ILE A 167 7.51 0.12 14.57
N ALA A 168 6.26 0.10 15.05
CA ALA A 168 5.85 -0.76 16.16
C ALA A 168 6.06 -2.25 15.84
N THR A 169 5.76 -2.64 14.61
CA THR A 169 5.89 -4.01 14.11
C THR A 169 7.36 -4.45 14.08
N VAL A 170 8.23 -3.61 13.50
CA VAL A 170 9.68 -3.88 13.44
C VAL A 170 10.29 -3.91 14.84
N ALA A 171 9.97 -2.93 15.69
CA ALA A 171 10.45 -2.87 17.07
C ALA A 171 10.04 -4.11 17.88
N LYS A 172 8.79 -4.58 17.69
CA LYS A 172 8.29 -5.81 18.33
C LYS A 172 9.08 -7.03 17.89
N GLN A 173 9.37 -7.15 16.58
CA GLN A 173 10.13 -8.26 16.01
C GLN A 173 11.56 -8.31 16.55
N LEU A 174 12.15 -7.14 16.83
CA LEU A 174 13.48 -6.99 17.40
C LEU A 174 13.50 -6.98 18.95
N GLY A 175 12.37 -7.24 19.61
CA GLY A 175 12.28 -7.29 21.07
C GLY A 175 12.33 -5.93 21.77
N GLN A 176 12.22 -4.80 21.04
CA GLN A 176 12.24 -3.45 21.61
C GLN A 176 10.83 -3.05 22.12
N THR A 177 10.43 -3.64 23.24
CA THR A 177 9.06 -3.59 23.78
C THR A 177 8.56 -2.18 24.04
N GLU A 178 9.37 -1.28 24.58
CA GLU A 178 8.97 0.11 24.91
C GLU A 178 8.66 0.88 23.62
N THR A 179 9.56 0.82 22.62
CA THR A 179 9.37 1.40 21.29
C THR A 179 8.13 0.84 20.61
N ALA A 180 7.96 -0.49 20.63
CA ALA A 180 6.80 -1.15 20.05
C ALA A 180 5.49 -0.67 20.67
N THR A 181 5.43 -0.58 21.99
CA THR A 181 4.22 -0.13 22.72
C THR A 181 3.89 1.33 22.40
N ARG A 182 4.88 2.21 22.40
CA ARG A 182 4.70 3.63 22.11
C ARG A 182 4.15 3.84 20.70
N TYR A 183 4.77 3.24 19.69
CA TYR A 183 4.36 3.41 18.29
C TYR A 183 3.06 2.67 17.96
N ALA A 184 2.78 1.53 18.61
CA ALA A 184 1.46 0.89 18.49
C ALA A 184 0.33 1.77 19.03
N ALA A 185 0.55 2.50 20.11
CA ALA A 185 -0.43 3.48 20.61
C ALA A 185 -0.59 4.65 19.64
N SER A 186 0.50 5.20 19.12
CA SER A 186 0.50 6.30 18.14
C SER A 186 -0.19 5.91 16.83
N SER A 187 -0.04 4.67 16.38
CA SER A 187 -0.68 4.20 15.14
C SER A 187 -2.22 4.24 15.17
N LEU A 188 -2.82 4.27 16.34
CA LEU A 188 -4.28 4.40 16.47
C LEU A 188 -4.78 5.84 16.33
N SER A 189 -3.91 6.81 16.12
CA SER A 189 -4.25 8.22 15.94
C SER A 189 -5.15 8.48 14.73
N TYR A 190 -5.14 7.61 13.70
CA TYR A 190 -6.07 7.69 12.58
C TYR A 190 -7.54 7.81 13.01
N ARG A 191 -7.90 7.27 14.19
CA ARG A 191 -9.26 7.31 14.75
C ARG A 191 -9.74 8.73 15.03
N THR A 192 -8.81 9.66 15.27
CA THR A 192 -9.12 11.06 15.53
C THR A 192 -9.70 11.79 14.32
N LEU A 193 -9.39 11.31 13.11
CA LEU A 193 -9.87 11.89 11.86
C LEU A 193 -11.28 11.45 11.49
N TYR A 194 -11.79 10.37 12.11
CA TYR A 194 -13.11 9.86 11.76
C TYR A 194 -14.22 10.73 12.39
N ASP A 195 -15.05 11.28 11.53
CA ASP A 195 -16.25 12.02 11.94
C ASP A 195 -17.47 11.10 11.91
N ALA A 196 -17.94 10.69 13.06
CA ALA A 196 -19.10 9.82 13.19
C ALA A 196 -20.41 10.43 12.66
N GLN A 197 -20.51 11.77 12.56
CA GLN A 197 -21.69 12.45 12.05
C GLN A 197 -21.80 12.31 10.51
N THR A 198 -20.67 12.44 9.81
CA THR A 198 -20.61 12.32 8.34
C THR A 198 -20.24 10.93 7.86
N GLY A 199 -19.52 10.17 8.70
CA GLY A 199 -18.98 8.85 8.40
C GLY A 199 -17.76 8.86 7.49
N PHE A 200 -16.96 9.93 7.52
CA PHE A 200 -15.75 10.09 6.72
C PHE A 200 -14.54 10.44 7.58
N MET A 201 -13.35 10.13 7.07
CA MET A 201 -12.10 10.72 7.57
C MET A 201 -12.02 12.16 7.10
N ARG A 202 -11.88 13.11 8.03
CA ARG A 202 -11.95 14.55 7.76
C ARG A 202 -10.78 15.31 8.37
N ALA A 203 -10.40 16.40 7.73
CA ALA A 203 -9.44 17.34 8.28
C ALA A 203 -9.98 18.02 9.54
N ARG A 204 -9.07 18.31 10.48
CA ARG A 204 -9.36 19.00 11.73
C ARG A 204 -8.43 20.20 11.91
N SER A 205 -8.97 21.27 12.44
CA SER A 205 -8.17 22.42 12.84
C SER A 205 -7.35 22.13 14.11
N THR A 206 -6.38 22.97 14.41
CA THR A 206 -5.52 22.86 15.62
C THR A 206 -6.32 22.78 16.92
N ASN A 207 -7.52 23.37 16.98
CA ASN A 207 -8.41 23.30 18.15
C ASN A 207 -9.31 22.07 18.17
N GLY A 208 -9.14 21.14 17.22
CA GLY A 208 -9.84 19.85 17.16
C GLY A 208 -11.20 19.87 16.48
N ASN A 209 -11.67 21.00 15.93
CA ASN A 209 -12.92 21.03 15.16
C ASN A 209 -12.72 20.48 13.76
N PHE A 210 -13.73 19.78 13.22
CA PHE A 210 -13.70 19.39 11.82
C PHE A 210 -13.84 20.60 10.90
N LYS A 211 -13.08 20.57 9.79
CA LYS A 211 -13.06 21.65 8.78
C LYS A 211 -14.41 21.78 8.08
N GLU A 212 -14.88 23.02 7.92
CA GLU A 212 -16.08 23.37 7.17
C GLU A 212 -15.77 24.44 6.10
N PRO A 213 -16.45 24.47 4.94
CA PRO A 213 -17.47 23.51 4.50
C PRO A 213 -16.85 22.17 4.06
N PHE A 214 -17.58 21.07 4.22
CA PHE A 214 -17.16 19.73 3.85
C PHE A 214 -17.91 19.19 2.63
N SER A 215 -17.16 18.57 1.70
CA SER A 215 -17.69 17.80 0.58
C SER A 215 -16.97 16.47 0.46
N PRO A 216 -17.65 15.33 0.54
CA PRO A 216 -16.99 14.01 0.52
C PRO A 216 -16.33 13.67 -0.84
N THR A 217 -16.70 14.35 -1.91
CA THR A 217 -16.19 14.16 -3.27
C THR A 217 -15.24 15.26 -3.73
N SER A 218 -14.83 16.17 -2.83
CA SER A 218 -13.79 17.16 -3.13
C SER A 218 -12.42 16.50 -3.12
N TRP A 219 -11.73 16.53 -4.26
CA TRP A 219 -10.40 15.97 -4.44
C TRP A 219 -9.32 17.01 -4.10
N GLY A 220 -8.26 16.53 -3.46
CA GLY A 220 -7.14 17.38 -3.07
C GLY A 220 -7.42 18.19 -1.81
N GLY A 221 -6.60 19.23 -1.59
CA GLY A 221 -6.67 20.05 -0.41
C GLY A 221 -6.23 19.33 0.86
N ASP A 222 -7.13 18.59 1.47
CA ASP A 222 -6.84 17.77 2.65
C ASP A 222 -6.44 16.33 2.31
N TYR A 223 -6.57 15.92 1.02
CA TYR A 223 -6.36 14.56 0.52
C TYR A 223 -5.39 14.55 -0.66
N ALA A 224 -4.48 13.58 -0.68
CA ALA A 224 -3.58 13.35 -1.80
C ALA A 224 -4.24 12.44 -2.84
N GLU A 225 -4.43 12.96 -4.04
CA GLU A 225 -4.91 12.23 -5.22
C GLU A 225 -6.17 11.38 -4.98
N CYS A 226 -7.03 11.86 -4.10
CA CYS A 226 -8.31 11.26 -3.78
C CYS A 226 -9.25 12.27 -3.12
N SER A 227 -10.39 11.80 -2.67
CA SER A 227 -11.35 12.54 -1.83
C SER A 227 -11.58 11.80 -0.51
N ALA A 228 -12.40 12.36 0.38
CA ALA A 228 -12.80 11.69 1.61
C ALA A 228 -13.44 10.32 1.37
N THR A 229 -14.05 10.12 0.19
CA THR A 229 -14.69 8.85 -0.18
C THR A 229 -13.71 7.68 -0.18
N GLN A 230 -12.55 7.84 -0.80
CA GLN A 230 -11.50 6.83 -0.85
C GLN A 230 -10.66 6.83 0.43
N ALA A 231 -10.22 8.04 0.89
CA ALA A 231 -9.36 8.18 2.06
C ALA A 231 -9.95 7.58 3.34
N THR A 232 -11.28 7.52 3.45
CA THR A 232 -11.97 6.90 4.61
C THR A 232 -11.61 5.43 4.80
N PHE A 233 -11.20 4.75 3.75
CA PHE A 233 -10.75 3.36 3.81
C PHE A 233 -9.22 3.21 3.96
N GLY A 234 -8.49 4.30 4.12
CA GLY A 234 -7.02 4.32 4.18
C GLY A 234 -6.40 3.80 5.49
N ALA A 235 -7.18 3.36 6.48
CA ALA A 235 -6.68 2.78 7.72
C ALA A 235 -6.19 1.32 7.51
N LEU A 236 -5.17 1.11 6.66
CA LEU A 236 -4.66 -0.21 6.26
C LEU A 236 -4.27 -1.09 7.45
N LEU A 237 -3.80 -0.47 8.52
CA LEU A 237 -3.30 -1.15 9.70
C LEU A 237 -4.41 -1.80 10.55
N ASP A 238 -5.66 -1.30 10.51
CA ASP A 238 -6.72 -1.67 11.46
C ASP A 238 -8.13 -1.61 10.83
N PHE A 239 -8.45 -2.55 9.94
CA PHE A 239 -9.81 -2.64 9.39
C PHE A 239 -10.85 -3.02 10.44
N SER A 240 -10.49 -3.76 11.48
CA SER A 240 -11.40 -4.07 12.58
C SER A 240 -11.81 -2.81 13.35
N GLY A 241 -10.84 -1.94 13.64
CA GLY A 241 -11.11 -0.65 14.28
C GLY A 241 -11.89 0.30 13.38
N LEU A 242 -11.63 0.30 12.06
CA LEU A 242 -12.41 1.08 11.10
C LEU A 242 -13.87 0.60 11.03
N ILE A 243 -14.10 -0.71 11.02
CA ILE A 243 -15.44 -1.31 11.06
C ILE A 243 -16.17 -0.90 12.35
N GLU A 244 -15.47 -0.92 13.49
CA GLU A 244 -16.02 -0.46 14.78
C GLU A 244 -16.42 1.02 14.72
N LEU A 245 -15.53 1.90 14.22
CA LEU A 245 -15.81 3.33 14.05
C LEU A 245 -17.02 3.61 13.18
N MET A 246 -17.23 2.83 12.12
CA MET A 246 -18.39 2.93 11.23
C MET A 246 -19.70 2.40 11.82
N GLY A 247 -19.68 1.84 13.04
CA GLY A 247 -20.86 1.28 13.69
C GLY A 247 -21.11 -0.19 13.40
N GLY A 248 -20.06 -0.93 12.99
CA GLY A 248 -20.07 -2.37 12.81
C GLY A 248 -20.16 -2.81 11.34
N LYS A 249 -20.09 -4.12 11.18
CA LYS A 249 -19.94 -4.78 9.86
C LYS A 249 -21.04 -4.41 8.87
N LYS A 250 -22.28 -4.21 9.31
CA LYS A 250 -23.40 -3.81 8.45
C LYS A 250 -23.20 -2.40 7.87
N ALA A 251 -22.82 -1.44 8.71
CA ALA A 251 -22.58 -0.06 8.26
C ALA A 251 -21.36 0.01 7.34
N PHE A 252 -20.29 -0.72 7.66
CA PHE A 252 -19.11 -0.85 6.81
C PHE A 252 -19.47 -1.42 5.42
N THR A 253 -20.28 -2.50 5.38
CA THR A 253 -20.75 -3.10 4.14
C THR A 253 -21.52 -2.09 3.31
N GLN A 254 -22.47 -1.36 3.94
CA GLN A 254 -23.27 -0.35 3.23
C GLN A 254 -22.37 0.75 2.66
N ARG A 255 -21.35 1.20 3.41
CA ARG A 255 -20.42 2.23 2.94
C ARG A 255 -19.59 1.76 1.73
N LEU A 256 -19.14 0.50 1.72
CA LEU A 256 -18.47 -0.07 0.54
C LEU A 256 -19.40 -0.18 -0.67
N LEU A 257 -20.65 -0.57 -0.45
CA LEU A 257 -21.66 -0.62 -1.52
C LEU A 257 -21.97 0.78 -2.05
N ASP A 258 -22.11 1.76 -1.18
CA ASP A 258 -22.33 3.15 -1.58
C ASP A 258 -21.16 3.65 -2.43
N LEU A 259 -19.92 3.39 -2.01
CA LEU A 259 -18.71 3.74 -2.78
C LEU A 259 -18.72 3.10 -4.18
N ALA A 260 -19.01 1.79 -4.27
CA ALA A 260 -18.97 1.04 -5.52
C ALA A 260 -20.12 1.38 -6.48
N ASN A 261 -21.27 1.85 -5.96
CA ASN A 261 -22.48 2.12 -6.74
C ASN A 261 -22.79 3.62 -6.91
N GLN A 262 -22.10 4.48 -6.17
CA GLN A 262 -22.28 5.92 -6.31
C GLN A 262 -21.89 6.35 -7.73
N LYS A 263 -22.67 7.27 -8.33
CA LYS A 263 -22.28 7.84 -9.61
C LYS A 263 -20.86 8.41 -9.52
N PRO A 264 -19.95 8.06 -10.44
CA PRO A 264 -18.61 8.61 -10.45
C PRO A 264 -18.68 10.11 -10.75
N GLN A 265 -18.40 10.91 -9.74
CA GLN A 265 -18.36 12.37 -9.82
C GLN A 265 -17.27 12.88 -8.89
N PHE A 266 -16.68 14.00 -9.25
CA PHE A 266 -15.65 14.66 -8.47
C PHE A 266 -15.91 16.15 -8.38
N ASP A 267 -15.31 16.77 -7.38
CA ASP A 267 -15.31 18.20 -7.14
C ASP A 267 -13.84 18.65 -7.08
N VAL A 268 -13.49 19.58 -7.94
CA VAL A 268 -12.11 20.05 -8.12
C VAL A 268 -11.65 21.07 -7.06
N ARG A 269 -12.53 21.45 -6.12
CA ARG A 269 -12.26 22.58 -5.21
C ARG A 269 -10.99 22.43 -4.38
N GLY A 270 -10.58 21.21 -4.04
CA GLY A 270 -9.37 20.99 -3.27
C GLY A 270 -8.09 21.30 -4.04
N TYR A 271 -8.00 20.91 -5.29
CA TYR A 271 -6.88 21.26 -6.19
C TYR A 271 -7.09 22.60 -6.92
N GLY A 272 -8.34 23.03 -7.13
CA GLY A 272 -8.70 24.20 -7.94
C GLY A 272 -8.71 23.93 -9.45
N TYR A 273 -8.36 22.72 -9.89
CA TYR A 273 -8.37 22.24 -11.27
C TYR A 273 -8.55 20.73 -11.30
N GLU A 274 -8.87 20.19 -12.48
CA GLU A 274 -9.01 18.76 -12.71
C GLU A 274 -7.63 18.11 -12.88
N ILE A 275 -7.35 17.04 -12.14
CA ILE A 275 -6.22 16.14 -12.34
C ILE A 275 -6.70 14.88 -13.08
N HIS A 276 -5.80 14.16 -13.74
CA HIS A 276 -6.17 13.05 -14.64
C HIS A 276 -6.86 11.89 -13.90
N GLU A 277 -6.51 11.62 -12.64
CA GLU A 277 -7.11 10.56 -11.83
C GLU A 277 -8.62 10.78 -11.56
N MET A 278 -9.07 12.03 -11.53
CA MET A 278 -10.50 12.35 -11.43
C MET A 278 -11.26 11.90 -12.68
N SER A 279 -10.73 12.22 -13.86
CA SER A 279 -11.30 11.84 -15.15
C SER A 279 -11.28 10.33 -15.37
N GLU A 280 -10.17 9.69 -15.00
CA GLU A 280 -9.98 8.24 -15.09
C GLU A 280 -11.01 7.52 -14.21
N MET A 281 -11.17 7.94 -12.95
CA MET A 281 -12.22 7.42 -12.08
C MET A 281 -13.62 7.63 -12.69
N ALA A 282 -13.88 8.82 -13.21
CA ALA A 282 -15.20 9.15 -13.75
C ALA A 282 -15.56 8.37 -15.03
N GLN A 283 -14.57 7.90 -15.78
CA GLN A 283 -14.76 7.08 -16.96
C GLN A 283 -14.93 5.59 -16.65
N ALA A 284 -14.48 5.15 -15.48
CA ALA A 284 -14.57 3.75 -15.07
C ALA A 284 -15.93 3.42 -14.43
N PRO A 285 -16.51 2.22 -14.67
CA PRO A 285 -17.83 1.86 -14.16
C PRO A 285 -17.78 1.27 -12.73
N PHE A 286 -16.92 1.82 -11.85
CA PHE A 286 -16.68 1.28 -10.51
C PHE A 286 -17.08 2.27 -9.40
N GLY A 287 -18.02 3.14 -9.68
CA GLY A 287 -18.48 4.16 -8.72
C GLY A 287 -17.37 5.15 -8.37
N GLN A 288 -17.10 5.27 -7.09
CA GLN A 288 -16.01 6.11 -6.57
C GLN A 288 -14.71 5.32 -6.30
N ILE A 289 -14.60 4.06 -6.78
CA ILE A 289 -13.36 3.29 -6.69
C ILE A 289 -12.44 3.73 -7.83
N ALA A 290 -11.49 4.59 -7.51
CA ALA A 290 -10.48 5.09 -8.46
C ALA A 290 -9.36 4.07 -8.62
N ILE A 291 -9.62 2.96 -9.30
CA ILE A 291 -8.61 1.88 -9.47
C ILE A 291 -7.41 2.32 -10.32
N SER A 292 -7.51 3.44 -10.99
CA SER A 292 -6.40 4.10 -11.67
C SER A 292 -5.35 4.64 -10.69
N ASN A 293 -5.68 4.78 -9.40
CA ASN A 293 -4.80 5.43 -8.43
C ASN A 293 -4.69 4.67 -7.10
N GLN A 294 -3.54 4.80 -6.44
CA GLN A 294 -3.09 4.01 -5.29
C GLN A 294 -4.00 4.05 -4.07
N PRO A 295 -4.64 5.16 -3.68
CA PRO A 295 -5.57 5.19 -2.56
C PRO A 295 -6.72 4.18 -2.65
N SER A 296 -7.04 3.69 -3.86
CA SER A 296 -8.12 2.74 -4.07
C SER A 296 -7.68 1.28 -4.28
N PHE A 297 -6.41 0.98 -4.38
CA PHE A 297 -5.90 -0.35 -4.75
C PHE A 297 -6.37 -1.49 -3.85
N HIS A 298 -6.50 -1.24 -2.55
CA HIS A 298 -6.92 -2.22 -1.57
C HIS A 298 -8.45 -2.33 -1.45
N ILE A 299 -9.20 -1.31 -1.90
CA ILE A 299 -10.66 -1.22 -1.68
C ILE A 299 -11.42 -2.43 -2.24
N PRO A 300 -11.13 -2.98 -3.44
CA PRO A 300 -11.80 -4.18 -3.93
C PRO A 300 -11.70 -5.39 -3.01
N TYR A 301 -10.62 -5.49 -2.23
CA TYR A 301 -10.38 -6.58 -1.28
C TYR A 301 -11.08 -6.38 0.05
N LEU A 302 -11.53 -5.15 0.37
CA LEU A 302 -12.20 -4.86 1.65
C LEU A 302 -13.58 -5.52 1.79
N PHE A 303 -14.22 -5.90 0.69
CA PHE A 303 -15.47 -6.67 0.75
C PHE A 303 -15.31 -7.98 1.52
N ARG A 304 -14.10 -8.56 1.58
CA ARG A 304 -13.82 -9.75 2.40
C ARG A 304 -14.14 -9.54 3.89
N TYR A 305 -14.01 -8.32 4.39
CA TYR A 305 -14.32 -7.95 5.78
C TYR A 305 -15.80 -7.56 5.96
N SER A 306 -16.58 -7.53 4.87
CA SER A 306 -17.99 -7.14 4.83
C SER A 306 -18.95 -8.32 5.07
N LEU A 307 -20.26 -8.07 4.98
CA LEU A 307 -21.29 -9.11 4.96
C LEU A 307 -21.37 -9.84 3.61
N HIS A 308 -20.70 -9.33 2.57
CA HIS A 308 -20.71 -9.82 1.20
C HIS A 308 -19.29 -10.04 0.67
N PRO A 309 -18.52 -10.99 1.25
CA PRO A 309 -17.14 -11.26 0.84
C PRO A 309 -17.01 -11.68 -0.64
N GLU A 310 -18.06 -12.26 -1.20
CA GLU A 310 -18.14 -12.66 -2.60
C GLU A 310 -18.03 -11.47 -3.59
N TYR A 311 -18.35 -10.25 -3.19
CA TYR A 311 -18.21 -9.07 -4.04
C TYR A 311 -16.76 -8.70 -4.35
N THR A 312 -15.80 -9.08 -3.50
CA THR A 312 -14.38 -9.00 -3.86
C THR A 312 -14.10 -9.68 -5.21
N ASN A 313 -14.61 -10.88 -5.40
CA ASN A 313 -14.34 -11.67 -6.61
C ASN A 313 -14.96 -11.03 -7.85
N LEU A 314 -16.21 -10.56 -7.73
CA LEU A 314 -16.92 -9.89 -8.85
C LEU A 314 -16.21 -8.60 -9.23
N LEU A 315 -15.84 -7.79 -8.27
CA LEU A 315 -15.20 -6.51 -8.51
C LEU A 315 -13.80 -6.68 -9.13
N ILE A 316 -13.00 -7.62 -8.63
CA ILE A 316 -11.70 -7.95 -9.23
C ILE A 316 -11.87 -8.42 -10.68
N HIS A 317 -12.87 -9.27 -10.96
CA HIS A 317 -13.15 -9.71 -12.32
C HIS A 317 -13.50 -8.52 -13.22
N GLN A 318 -14.42 -7.66 -12.78
CA GLN A 318 -14.86 -6.49 -13.55
C GLN A 318 -13.69 -5.53 -13.80
N ILE A 319 -12.90 -5.20 -12.79
CA ILE A 319 -11.74 -4.32 -12.92
C ILE A 319 -10.75 -4.89 -13.94
N ARG A 320 -10.34 -6.16 -13.81
CA ARG A 320 -9.39 -6.77 -14.76
C ARG A 320 -9.90 -6.81 -16.18
N SER A 321 -11.20 -7.04 -16.38
CA SER A 321 -11.78 -7.19 -17.71
C SER A 321 -12.18 -5.88 -18.39
N GLN A 322 -12.35 -4.79 -17.62
CA GLN A 322 -12.88 -3.53 -18.14
C GLN A 322 -11.90 -2.36 -18.03
N ALA A 323 -10.91 -2.43 -17.10
CA ALA A 323 -9.96 -1.37 -16.87
C ALA A 323 -8.53 -1.68 -17.39
N PHE A 324 -8.23 -2.96 -17.68
CA PHE A 324 -6.94 -3.36 -18.23
C PHE A 324 -7.08 -3.91 -19.64
N HIS A 325 -6.22 -3.47 -20.56
CA HIS A 325 -6.29 -3.80 -21.98
C HIS A 325 -4.96 -4.36 -22.50
N GLN A 326 -5.01 -5.01 -23.69
CA GLN A 326 -3.82 -5.58 -24.35
C GLN A 326 -3.28 -4.68 -25.48
N ASP A 327 -3.42 -3.37 -25.32
CA ASP A 327 -3.03 -2.35 -26.30
C ASP A 327 -2.26 -1.20 -25.62
N PHE A 328 -2.16 -0.04 -26.26
CA PHE A 328 -1.49 1.14 -25.70
C PHE A 328 -2.23 1.75 -24.49
N GLN A 329 -3.52 1.47 -24.32
CA GLN A 329 -4.32 1.85 -23.16
C GLN A 329 -4.32 0.75 -22.11
N ALA A 330 -3.19 0.12 -21.90
CA ALA A 330 -3.03 -1.08 -21.10
C ALA A 330 -3.52 -0.95 -19.64
N TYR A 331 -3.48 0.25 -19.07
CA TYR A 331 -3.80 0.53 -17.67
C TYR A 331 -4.91 1.56 -17.55
N PRO A 332 -5.68 1.56 -16.46
CA PRO A 332 -6.75 2.54 -16.22
C PRO A 332 -6.26 3.95 -15.94
N GLY A 333 -4.98 4.16 -15.69
CA GLY A 333 -4.29 5.41 -15.41
C GLY A 333 -2.79 5.24 -15.53
N ASP A 334 -2.02 6.08 -14.85
CA ASP A 334 -0.56 5.98 -14.82
C ASP A 334 -0.13 4.67 -14.15
N GLU A 335 0.91 4.06 -14.71
CA GLU A 335 1.37 2.75 -14.25
C GLU A 335 2.20 2.82 -12.96
N ASP A 336 2.85 3.96 -12.74
CA ASP A 336 3.56 4.34 -11.51
C ASP A 336 4.64 3.34 -11.07
N ASN A 337 5.68 3.27 -11.89
CA ASN A 337 6.93 2.59 -11.56
C ASN A 337 6.77 1.11 -11.16
N GLY A 338 5.77 0.42 -11.73
CA GLY A 338 5.48 -0.98 -11.44
C GLY A 338 4.32 -1.20 -10.48
N SER A 339 3.78 -0.15 -9.87
CA SER A 339 2.73 -0.22 -8.85
C SER A 339 1.45 -0.86 -9.37
N LEU A 340 0.91 -0.37 -10.47
CA LEU A 340 -0.32 -0.89 -11.08
C LEU A 340 -0.09 -2.23 -11.80
N SER A 341 1.09 -2.43 -12.36
CA SER A 341 1.52 -3.73 -12.89
C SER A 341 1.52 -4.81 -11.82
N ALA A 342 2.07 -4.51 -10.65
CA ALA A 342 2.09 -5.43 -9.51
C ALA A 342 0.68 -5.69 -8.98
N TRP A 343 -0.20 -4.68 -8.94
CA TRP A 343 -1.61 -4.87 -8.59
C TRP A 343 -2.27 -5.91 -9.51
N TYR A 344 -2.06 -5.77 -10.83
CA TYR A 344 -2.60 -6.74 -11.80
C TYR A 344 -2.05 -8.14 -11.58
N ILE A 345 -0.73 -8.28 -11.34
CA ILE A 345 -0.10 -9.58 -11.09
C ILE A 345 -0.67 -10.20 -9.81
N TRP A 346 -0.76 -9.46 -8.71
CA TRP A 346 -1.36 -9.93 -7.47
C TRP A 346 -2.79 -10.42 -7.69
N SER A 347 -3.61 -9.62 -8.36
CA SER A 347 -4.99 -9.98 -8.66
C SER A 347 -5.08 -11.23 -9.55
N ALA A 348 -4.14 -11.41 -10.48
CA ALA A 348 -4.09 -12.58 -11.36
C ALA A 348 -3.68 -13.87 -10.63
N LEU A 349 -2.85 -13.75 -9.58
CA LEU A 349 -2.49 -14.85 -8.70
C LEU A 349 -3.62 -15.25 -7.75
N GLY A 350 -4.60 -14.39 -7.56
CA GLY A 350 -5.65 -14.57 -6.55
C GLY A 350 -5.19 -14.25 -5.12
N LEU A 351 -4.19 -13.39 -4.99
CA LEU A 351 -3.58 -12.95 -3.74
C LEU A 351 -3.51 -11.42 -3.69
N TYR A 352 -3.50 -10.82 -2.50
CA TYR A 352 -3.26 -9.39 -2.36
C TYR A 352 -2.68 -9.03 -0.98
N PRO A 353 -1.58 -8.24 -0.91
CA PRO A 353 -0.97 -7.79 0.34
C PRO A 353 -1.69 -6.55 0.86
N THR A 354 -2.87 -6.68 1.45
CA THR A 354 -3.74 -5.55 1.84
C THR A 354 -3.09 -4.61 2.87
N CYS A 355 -2.19 -5.13 3.70
CA CYS A 355 -1.44 -4.34 4.68
C CYS A 355 0.03 -4.81 4.74
N PRO A 356 0.94 -4.26 3.92
CA PRO A 356 2.36 -4.55 4.02
C PRO A 356 2.89 -4.34 5.46
N GLY A 357 3.82 -5.17 5.90
CA GLY A 357 4.20 -5.26 7.33
C GLY A 357 3.37 -6.26 8.13
N LYS A 358 2.22 -6.72 7.61
CA LYS A 358 1.58 -7.98 8.01
C LYS A 358 1.92 -9.02 6.95
N PRO A 359 2.60 -10.12 7.27
CA PRO A 359 3.03 -11.11 6.29
C PRO A 359 1.86 -12.04 5.90
N ILE A 360 0.74 -11.46 5.49
CA ILE A 360 -0.53 -12.13 5.17
C ILE A 360 -1.04 -11.61 3.83
N TYR A 361 -1.61 -12.48 3.04
CA TYR A 361 -2.25 -12.17 1.77
C TYR A 361 -3.74 -12.51 1.82
N ASP A 362 -4.55 -11.55 1.45
CA ASP A 362 -5.98 -11.75 1.20
C ASP A 362 -6.18 -12.54 -0.09
N LEU A 363 -7.20 -13.41 -0.08
CA LEU A 363 -7.55 -14.22 -1.24
C LEU A 363 -8.57 -13.50 -2.12
N GLY A 364 -8.35 -13.56 -3.43
CA GLY A 364 -9.24 -13.03 -4.45
C GLY A 364 -9.36 -13.99 -5.64
N LEU A 365 -10.15 -13.63 -6.63
CA LEU A 365 -10.40 -14.48 -7.80
C LEU A 365 -9.12 -14.61 -8.66
N PRO A 366 -8.53 -15.81 -8.81
CA PRO A 366 -7.40 -16.00 -9.72
C PRO A 366 -7.81 -15.81 -11.19
N LEU A 367 -6.87 -15.37 -12.03
CA LEU A 367 -7.12 -15.16 -13.46
C LEU A 367 -6.87 -16.42 -14.28
N PHE A 368 -5.88 -17.20 -13.91
CA PHE A 368 -5.41 -18.33 -14.71
C PHE A 368 -5.89 -19.66 -14.12
N LYS A 369 -6.06 -20.66 -15.00
CA LYS A 369 -6.34 -22.03 -14.57
C LYS A 369 -5.20 -22.61 -13.73
N GLU A 370 -3.98 -22.25 -14.09
CA GLU A 370 -2.77 -22.74 -13.43
C GLU A 370 -1.66 -21.69 -13.55
N VAL A 371 -0.94 -21.45 -12.46
CA VAL A 371 0.29 -20.65 -12.40
C VAL A 371 1.32 -21.44 -11.61
N LEU A 372 2.56 -21.44 -12.07
CA LEU A 372 3.69 -21.98 -11.34
C LEU A 372 4.57 -20.81 -10.89
N LEU A 373 4.71 -20.62 -9.59
CA LEU A 373 5.62 -19.65 -9.01
C LEU A 373 6.92 -20.35 -8.62
N HIS A 374 8.03 -19.89 -9.22
CA HIS A 374 9.36 -20.30 -8.83
C HIS A 374 9.79 -19.49 -7.61
N LEU A 375 9.67 -20.06 -6.44
CA LEU A 375 10.11 -19.46 -5.18
C LEU A 375 11.55 -19.87 -4.86
N PRO A 376 12.28 -19.17 -3.97
CA PRO A 376 13.70 -19.43 -3.73
C PRO A 376 14.07 -20.86 -3.36
N LYS A 377 13.17 -21.59 -2.70
CA LYS A 377 13.44 -22.97 -2.22
C LYS A 377 12.58 -24.03 -2.87
N GLN A 378 11.50 -23.65 -3.55
CA GLN A 378 10.54 -24.57 -4.13
C GLN A 378 9.67 -23.90 -5.19
N GLU A 379 8.84 -24.70 -5.84
CA GLU A 379 7.80 -24.23 -6.74
C GLU A 379 6.45 -24.30 -6.02
N LEU A 380 5.69 -23.21 -6.09
CA LEU A 380 4.30 -23.19 -5.64
C LEU A 380 3.38 -23.20 -6.86
N LYS A 381 2.53 -24.21 -6.93
CA LYS A 381 1.47 -24.29 -7.93
C LYS A 381 0.20 -23.62 -7.41
N ILE A 382 -0.27 -22.58 -8.10
CA ILE A 382 -1.58 -21.97 -7.88
C ILE A 382 -2.51 -22.50 -8.97
N CYS A 383 -3.63 -23.12 -8.59
CA CYS A 383 -4.57 -23.70 -9.56
C CYS A 383 -6.03 -23.34 -9.20
N ALA A 384 -6.84 -23.16 -10.25
CA ALA A 384 -8.26 -22.89 -10.13
C ALA A 384 -9.06 -24.02 -10.78
N ASN A 385 -9.64 -24.87 -9.95
CA ASN A 385 -10.52 -25.93 -10.41
C ASN A 385 -11.87 -25.33 -10.85
N SER A 386 -12.49 -25.94 -11.87
CA SER A 386 -13.73 -25.41 -12.46
C SER A 386 -13.59 -24.00 -13.05
N HIS A 387 -12.35 -23.63 -13.48
CA HIS A 387 -12.08 -22.37 -14.16
C HIS A 387 -12.76 -22.36 -15.54
N THR A 388 -14.00 -21.87 -15.56
CA THR A 388 -14.84 -21.73 -16.75
C THR A 388 -15.46 -20.34 -16.79
N ALA A 389 -15.88 -19.88 -17.97
CA ALA A 389 -16.54 -18.60 -18.10
C ALA A 389 -17.77 -18.51 -17.18
N GLY A 390 -17.84 -17.48 -16.34
CA GLY A 390 -18.92 -17.27 -15.36
C GLY A 390 -18.67 -17.87 -13.97
N ALA A 391 -17.64 -18.68 -13.77
CA ALA A 391 -17.28 -19.20 -12.45
C ALA A 391 -16.42 -18.16 -11.69
N TYR A 392 -17.06 -17.16 -11.13
CA TYR A 392 -16.39 -16.01 -10.50
C TYR A 392 -16.38 -16.06 -8.96
N PHE A 393 -16.94 -17.09 -8.35
CA PHE A 393 -17.03 -17.18 -6.89
C PHE A 393 -16.13 -18.27 -6.36
N ILE A 394 -15.24 -17.91 -5.42
CA ILE A 394 -14.45 -18.89 -4.67
C ILE A 394 -15.36 -19.56 -3.66
N GLN A 395 -15.52 -20.87 -3.77
CA GLN A 395 -16.21 -21.71 -2.79
C GLN A 395 -15.26 -22.09 -1.67
N LYS A 396 -14.04 -22.48 -2.02
CA LYS A 396 -12.96 -22.83 -1.09
C LYS A 396 -11.62 -22.45 -1.68
N ALA A 397 -10.71 -22.08 -0.79
CA ALA A 397 -9.29 -22.03 -1.08
C ALA A 397 -8.57 -23.04 -0.18
N LEU A 398 -7.77 -23.89 -0.78
CA LEU A 398 -7.10 -25.00 -0.11
C LEU A 398 -5.59 -24.86 -0.30
N LEU A 399 -4.85 -24.78 0.81
CA LEU A 399 -3.40 -24.83 0.80
C LEU A 399 -2.95 -26.23 1.24
N ASP A 400 -2.34 -27.00 0.34
CA ASP A 400 -2.02 -28.41 0.53
C ASP A 400 -3.20 -29.21 1.13
N GLY A 401 -4.40 -28.96 0.59
CA GLY A 401 -5.65 -29.63 1.00
C GLY A 401 -6.30 -29.07 2.28
N LYS A 402 -5.71 -28.08 2.95
CA LYS A 402 -6.30 -27.43 4.13
C LYS A 402 -7.00 -26.13 3.72
N GLU A 403 -8.25 -25.96 4.13
CA GLU A 403 -9.01 -24.77 3.83
C GLU A 403 -8.42 -23.53 4.52
N LYS A 404 -8.31 -22.44 3.76
CA LYS A 404 -7.76 -21.16 4.20
C LYS A 404 -8.70 -20.02 3.81
N GLN A 405 -8.81 -19.03 4.69
CA GLN A 405 -9.50 -17.75 4.41
C GLN A 405 -8.50 -16.67 3.99
N GLU A 406 -7.26 -16.80 4.42
CA GLU A 406 -6.11 -15.98 4.08
C GLU A 406 -4.87 -16.87 4.14
N VAL A 407 -3.76 -16.46 3.54
CA VAL A 407 -2.50 -17.21 3.58
C VAL A 407 -1.37 -16.30 4.07
N SER A 408 -0.50 -16.85 4.92
CA SER A 408 0.70 -16.14 5.34
C SER A 408 1.81 -16.27 4.29
N HIS A 409 2.79 -15.37 4.35
CA HIS A 409 4.00 -15.47 3.53
C HIS A 409 4.72 -16.81 3.75
N GLN A 410 4.86 -17.23 5.01
CA GLN A 410 5.46 -18.52 5.35
C GLN A 410 4.65 -19.71 4.80
N ASP A 411 3.31 -19.65 4.86
CA ASP A 411 2.45 -20.65 4.23
C ASP A 411 2.80 -20.84 2.75
N LEU A 412 2.97 -19.72 1.99
CA LEU A 412 3.30 -19.80 0.56
C LEU A 412 4.71 -20.36 0.31
N LEU A 413 5.68 -20.03 1.17
CA LEU A 413 7.05 -20.53 1.04
C LEU A 413 7.19 -22.02 1.36
N GLU A 414 6.25 -22.61 2.08
CA GLU A 414 6.29 -24.03 2.50
C GLU A 414 5.35 -24.91 1.70
N ALA A 415 4.25 -24.36 1.17
CA ALA A 415 3.22 -25.14 0.48
C ALA A 415 3.62 -25.48 -0.96
N GLN A 416 3.12 -26.62 -1.45
CA GLN A 416 3.28 -27.04 -2.85
C GLN A 416 2.12 -26.58 -3.73
N VAL A 417 0.91 -26.49 -3.17
CA VAL A 417 -0.31 -26.21 -3.97
C VAL A 417 -1.24 -25.27 -3.22
N LEU A 418 -1.58 -24.15 -3.85
CA LEU A 418 -2.75 -23.33 -3.49
C LEU A 418 -3.84 -23.57 -4.53
N GLN A 419 -4.94 -24.17 -4.12
CA GLN A 419 -6.05 -24.54 -4.99
C GLN A 419 -7.29 -23.72 -4.69
N PHE A 420 -7.90 -23.14 -5.73
CA PHE A 420 -9.19 -22.48 -5.66
C PHE A 420 -10.27 -23.33 -6.30
N GLU A 421 -11.35 -23.58 -5.58
CA GLU A 421 -12.58 -24.20 -6.10
C GLU A 421 -13.55 -23.09 -6.49
N LEU A 422 -13.80 -22.94 -7.78
CA LEU A 422 -14.64 -21.87 -8.32
C LEU A 422 -16.05 -22.36 -8.64
N SER A 423 -17.02 -21.46 -8.55
CA SER A 423 -18.44 -21.72 -8.87
C SER A 423 -19.07 -20.51 -9.56
N TRP A 424 -20.20 -20.75 -10.20
CA TRP A 424 -21.07 -19.73 -10.80
C TRP A 424 -21.99 -19.06 -9.76
N LEU A 425 -22.19 -19.68 -8.63
CA LEU A 425 -23.01 -19.16 -7.53
C LEU A 425 -22.12 -18.79 -6.35
N PRO A 426 -22.45 -17.73 -5.61
CA PRO A 426 -21.75 -17.39 -4.38
C PRO A 426 -21.85 -18.54 -3.36
N PRO A 427 -20.91 -18.63 -2.40
CA PRO A 427 -21.02 -19.54 -1.28
C PRO A 427 -22.34 -19.34 -0.54
N GLN A 428 -22.94 -20.44 -0.08
CA GLN A 428 -24.10 -20.32 0.82
C GLN A 428 -23.59 -19.85 2.19
N ALA A 429 -24.26 -18.83 2.73
CA ALA A 429 -23.96 -18.23 4.02
C ALA A 429 -24.14 -19.22 5.19
#